data_cbf9df3a29a2ac84354864947653b85e
#
_entry.id   cbf9df3a29a2ac84354864947653b85e
#
_cell.length_a   1.000
_cell.length_b   1.000
_cell.length_c   1.000
_cell.angle_alpha   90.00
_cell.angle_beta   90.00
_cell.angle_gamma   90.00
#
_symmetry.space_group_name_H-M   'P 1'
#
loop_
_entity.id
_entity.type
_entity.pdbx_description
1 polymer ?
#
loop_
_entity_poly.entity_id
_entity_poly.type
_entity_poly.pdbx_seq_one_letter_code
_entity_poly.pdbx_strand_id
1 'polypeptide(L)'
;DRVDGFSGESERKAPKDLDDFPSFKKKLILSGGTPTYKRPCCTSELKIKDEDSINKDILNFKKALEKNSHTDGFMNSPSPGVICNFLPNKFYKNDDEYLEKLSDIMKFEYEKITESGLSIQIDCPDLALSRHMIYKEISEKDFLERANKHVEVLNNSLSNIDPSKVRMHICWGNYEGPHTHDIGLDKIIGLAFKANVSKYLIESANPRHAHEWEVFENIKVPKDKMIIPGVIESTSNFIEHPDVVKHRILAFSRVLEPNQLMAGTDCGFSTFAGYGNVDEDIVYKKLE
;
A
#
# COMPACT_ATOMS: atom_id res chain seq x y z
N ASP A 1 -13.14 -12.94 1.32
CA ASP A 1 -13.77 -14.19 0.86
C ASP A 1 -12.91 -15.45 1.11
N ARG A 2 -11.55 -15.32 1.16
CA ARG A 2 -10.62 -16.44 1.36
C ARG A 2 -10.37 -16.80 2.82
N VAL A 3 -10.77 -15.93 3.74
CA VAL A 3 -10.53 -16.08 5.17
C VAL A 3 -11.86 -16.00 5.90
N ASP A 4 -12.15 -17.00 6.74
CA ASP A 4 -13.22 -16.97 7.71
C ASP A 4 -12.80 -16.17 8.96
N GLY A 5 -13.76 -15.75 9.75
CA GLY A 5 -13.56 -15.00 10.98
C GLY A 5 -14.06 -13.55 10.91
N PHE A 6 -14.44 -13.09 9.72
CA PHE A 6 -14.92 -11.73 9.49
C PHE A 6 -16.44 -11.68 9.32
N SER A 7 -17.13 -10.88 10.15
CA SER A 7 -18.57 -10.64 10.06
C SER A 7 -18.96 -9.33 10.77
N GLY A 8 -20.27 -9.03 10.78
CA GLY A 8 -20.78 -7.81 11.41
C GLY A 8 -20.37 -6.55 10.67
N GLU A 9 -20.42 -5.43 11.38
CA GLU A 9 -20.16 -4.11 10.81
C GLU A 9 -19.29 -3.27 11.75
N SER A 10 -18.39 -2.46 11.17
CA SER A 10 -17.63 -1.44 11.86
C SER A 10 -17.85 -0.07 11.24
N GLU A 11 -17.75 0.97 12.05
CA GLU A 11 -17.70 2.33 11.54
C GLU A 11 -16.40 2.59 10.80
N ARG A 12 -16.49 3.27 9.67
CA ARG A 12 -15.32 3.71 8.93
C ARG A 12 -14.77 4.98 9.56
N LYS A 13 -13.50 4.94 9.96
CA LYS A 13 -12.75 6.14 10.35
C LYS A 13 -12.38 6.92 9.09
N ALA A 14 -12.69 8.22 9.07
CA ALA A 14 -12.27 9.10 8.00
C ALA A 14 -10.86 9.63 8.26
N PRO A 15 -10.06 9.93 7.23
CA PRO A 15 -8.84 10.73 7.36
C PRO A 15 -9.13 12.06 8.06
N LYS A 16 -8.16 12.55 8.85
CA LYS A 16 -8.31 13.79 9.62
C LYS A 16 -8.56 15.02 8.74
N ASP A 17 -7.99 15.04 7.56
CA ASP A 17 -8.26 16.07 6.54
C ASP A 17 -9.74 16.28 6.27
N LEU A 18 -10.52 15.20 6.21
CA LEU A 18 -11.95 15.27 5.95
C LEU A 18 -12.72 15.84 7.15
N ASP A 19 -12.16 15.78 8.35
CA ASP A 19 -12.74 16.43 9.53
C ASP A 19 -12.43 17.93 9.54
N ASP A 20 -11.24 18.34 9.07
CA ASP A 20 -10.83 19.75 8.96
C ASP A 20 -11.56 20.48 7.81
N PHE A 21 -11.97 19.76 6.77
CA PHE A 21 -12.66 20.30 5.57
C PHE A 21 -14.06 19.70 5.35
N PRO A 22 -15.03 19.96 6.22
CA PRO A 22 -16.35 19.29 6.19
C PRO A 22 -17.17 19.54 4.91
N SER A 23 -17.01 20.69 4.26
CA SER A 23 -17.65 20.97 2.97
C SER A 23 -17.06 20.13 1.84
N PHE A 24 -15.75 19.91 1.85
CA PHE A 24 -15.08 19.01 0.92
C PHE A 24 -15.49 17.56 1.17
N LYS A 25 -15.52 17.10 2.43
CA LYS A 25 -16.03 15.78 2.81
C LYS A 25 -17.43 15.51 2.26
N LYS A 26 -18.34 16.49 2.37
CA LYS A 26 -19.69 16.38 1.83
C LYS A 26 -19.70 16.23 0.31
N LYS A 27 -18.90 17.02 -0.41
CA LYS A 27 -18.76 16.92 -1.87
C LYS A 27 -18.22 15.55 -2.28
N LEU A 28 -17.17 15.07 -1.61
CA LEU A 28 -16.52 13.79 -1.89
C LEU A 28 -17.49 12.60 -1.71
N ILE A 29 -18.32 12.62 -0.66
CA ILE A 29 -19.36 11.61 -0.43
C ILE A 29 -20.42 11.65 -1.55
N LEU A 30 -20.88 12.84 -1.95
CA LEU A 30 -21.90 13.00 -2.99
C LEU A 30 -21.39 12.59 -4.37
N SER A 31 -20.12 12.77 -4.67
CA SER A 31 -19.49 12.36 -5.95
C SER A 31 -19.12 10.88 -6.01
N GLY A 32 -19.37 10.10 -4.95
CA GLY A 32 -18.97 8.69 -4.89
C GLY A 32 -17.46 8.48 -4.68
N GLY A 33 -16.70 9.53 -4.41
CA GLY A 33 -15.25 9.47 -4.21
C GLY A 33 -14.81 8.82 -2.90
N THR A 34 -15.74 8.47 -2.02
CA THR A 34 -15.46 7.75 -0.77
C THR A 34 -16.45 6.61 -0.59
N PRO A 35 -15.99 5.36 -0.39
CA PRO A 35 -16.88 4.25 -0.11
C PRO A 35 -17.70 4.53 1.16
N THR A 36 -19.03 4.37 1.09
CA THR A 36 -19.97 4.56 2.22
C THR A 36 -20.31 3.25 2.92
N TYR A 37 -19.86 2.11 2.39
CA TYR A 37 -20.15 0.82 2.98
C TYR A 37 -19.41 0.61 4.31
N LYS A 38 -20.08 -0.07 5.23
CA LYS A 38 -19.48 -0.54 6.47
C LYS A 38 -18.58 -1.74 6.19
N ARG A 39 -17.51 -1.86 6.96
CA ARG A 39 -16.55 -2.97 6.86
C ARG A 39 -16.85 -4.03 7.90
N PRO A 40 -16.58 -5.32 7.63
CA PRO A 40 -16.70 -6.35 8.66
C PRO A 40 -15.65 -6.15 9.77
N CYS A 41 -15.87 -6.84 10.88
CA CYS A 41 -14.93 -6.96 11.99
C CYS A 41 -14.41 -8.39 12.08
N CYS A 42 -13.29 -8.61 12.74
CA CYS A 42 -12.88 -9.94 13.19
C CYS A 42 -13.75 -10.35 14.39
N THR A 43 -14.66 -11.29 14.22
CA THR A 43 -15.68 -11.72 15.22
C THR A 43 -15.56 -13.17 15.64
N SER A 44 -14.67 -13.94 15.02
CA SER A 44 -14.33 -15.32 15.39
C SER A 44 -12.90 -15.64 14.97
N GLU A 45 -12.44 -16.85 15.30
CA GLU A 45 -11.09 -17.32 14.95
C GLU A 45 -10.86 -17.25 13.43
N LEU A 46 -9.72 -16.68 13.04
CA LEU A 46 -9.31 -16.59 11.63
C LEU A 46 -8.85 -17.95 11.12
N LYS A 47 -9.36 -18.36 9.97
CA LYS A 47 -8.98 -19.60 9.26
C LYS A 47 -8.98 -19.35 7.76
N ILE A 48 -8.06 -20.00 7.06
CA ILE A 48 -8.11 -20.05 5.60
C ILE A 48 -9.33 -20.89 5.23
N LYS A 49 -10.20 -20.30 4.43
CA LYS A 49 -11.47 -20.91 3.99
C LYS A 49 -11.36 -21.52 2.60
N ASP A 50 -10.63 -20.86 1.72
CA ASP A 50 -10.54 -21.22 0.32
C ASP A 50 -9.09 -21.08 -0.16
N GLU A 51 -8.39 -22.23 -0.14
CA GLU A 51 -7.01 -22.33 -0.64
C GLU A 51 -6.92 -22.32 -2.17
N ASP A 52 -7.99 -22.69 -2.87
CA ASP A 52 -7.98 -22.80 -4.33
C ASP A 52 -8.15 -21.45 -5.02
N SER A 53 -8.76 -20.48 -4.35
CA SER A 53 -9.03 -19.18 -4.96
C SER A 53 -7.75 -18.43 -5.30
N ILE A 54 -6.72 -18.48 -4.45
CA ILE A 54 -5.42 -17.86 -4.77
C ILE A 54 -4.72 -18.56 -5.94
N ASN A 55 -4.78 -19.88 -6.01
CA ASN A 55 -4.22 -20.65 -7.10
C ASN A 55 -4.87 -20.29 -8.45
N LYS A 56 -6.20 -20.07 -8.43
CA LYS A 56 -6.95 -19.63 -9.62
C LYS A 56 -6.52 -18.24 -10.08
N ASP A 57 -6.34 -17.29 -9.15
CA ASP A 57 -5.91 -15.94 -9.49
C ASP A 57 -4.48 -15.93 -10.03
N ILE A 58 -3.57 -16.69 -9.42
CA ILE A 58 -2.20 -16.89 -9.92
C ILE A 58 -2.23 -17.45 -11.37
N LEU A 59 -3.03 -18.49 -11.60
CA LEU A 59 -3.15 -19.10 -12.92
C LEU A 59 -3.69 -18.11 -13.96
N ASN A 60 -4.71 -17.33 -13.61
CA ASN A 60 -5.28 -16.32 -14.50
C ASN A 60 -4.27 -15.23 -14.84
N PHE A 61 -3.51 -14.76 -13.84
CA PHE A 61 -2.49 -13.75 -14.05
C PHE A 61 -1.33 -14.28 -14.92
N LYS A 62 -0.85 -15.49 -14.69
CA LYS A 62 0.19 -16.12 -15.53
C LYS A 62 -0.26 -16.28 -16.98
N LYS A 63 -1.50 -16.72 -17.23
CA LYS A 63 -2.07 -16.76 -18.58
C LYS A 63 -2.11 -15.39 -19.25
N ALA A 64 -2.41 -14.33 -18.48
CA ALA A 64 -2.40 -12.96 -19.01
C ALA A 64 -0.98 -12.50 -19.37
N LEU A 65 0.02 -12.82 -18.55
CA LEU A 65 1.43 -12.53 -18.86
C LEU A 65 1.89 -13.25 -20.14
N GLU A 66 1.64 -14.55 -20.24
CA GLU A 66 1.98 -15.36 -21.42
C GLU A 66 1.33 -14.80 -22.69
N LYS A 67 0.04 -14.48 -22.63
CA LYS A 67 -0.71 -13.91 -23.77
C LYS A 67 -0.11 -12.60 -24.27
N ASN A 68 0.48 -11.80 -23.39
CA ASN A 68 1.07 -10.50 -23.71
C ASN A 68 2.60 -10.55 -23.84
N SER A 69 3.20 -11.76 -23.92
CA SER A 69 4.65 -11.96 -24.06
C SER A 69 5.49 -11.36 -22.93
N HIS A 70 4.92 -11.28 -21.71
CA HIS A 70 5.61 -10.85 -20.50
C HIS A 70 6.05 -12.07 -19.68
N THR A 71 7.22 -11.98 -19.08
CA THR A 71 7.79 -13.04 -18.22
C THR A 71 7.77 -12.65 -16.75
N ASP A 72 7.77 -11.35 -16.45
CA ASP A 72 7.79 -10.81 -15.09
C ASP A 72 6.46 -10.18 -14.72
N GLY A 73 6.04 -10.42 -13.51
CA GLY A 73 4.83 -9.82 -12.96
C GLY A 73 4.81 -9.87 -11.44
N PHE A 74 3.97 -9.06 -10.86
CA PHE A 74 3.72 -9.09 -9.42
C PHE A 74 2.22 -9.06 -9.13
N MET A 75 1.84 -9.68 -8.01
CA MET A 75 0.48 -9.61 -7.47
C MET A 75 0.50 -8.79 -6.19
N ASN A 76 -0.57 -8.00 -5.95
CA ASN A 76 -0.74 -7.25 -4.72
C ASN A 76 -1.37 -8.11 -3.64
N SER A 77 -0.96 -7.88 -2.39
CA SER A 77 -1.60 -8.42 -1.21
C SER A 77 -1.51 -7.44 -0.04
N PRO A 78 -2.54 -7.34 0.84
CA PRO A 78 -2.49 -6.43 1.97
C PRO A 78 -1.51 -6.89 3.04
N SER A 79 -0.88 -5.95 3.76
CA SER A 79 -0.12 -6.28 4.97
C SER A 79 -1.03 -6.77 6.10
N PRO A 80 -0.53 -7.57 7.07
CA PRO A 80 -1.28 -7.87 8.29
C PRO A 80 -1.72 -6.61 9.03
N GLY A 81 -0.87 -5.56 9.03
CA GLY A 81 -1.14 -4.28 9.67
C GLY A 81 -2.33 -3.54 9.07
N VAL A 82 -2.45 -3.50 7.73
CA VAL A 82 -3.60 -2.86 7.09
C VAL A 82 -4.90 -3.61 7.36
N ILE A 83 -4.87 -4.94 7.37
CA ILE A 83 -6.05 -5.74 7.71
C ILE A 83 -6.49 -5.46 9.15
N CYS A 84 -5.54 -5.47 10.10
CA CYS A 84 -5.79 -5.15 11.51
C CYS A 84 -6.44 -3.78 11.67
N ASN A 85 -5.95 -2.76 10.95
CA ASN A 85 -6.44 -1.40 11.03
C ASN A 85 -7.81 -1.19 10.39
N PHE A 86 -8.10 -1.93 9.30
CA PHE A 86 -9.34 -1.73 8.54
C PHE A 86 -10.47 -2.69 8.89
N LEU A 87 -10.15 -3.83 9.49
CA LEU A 87 -11.10 -4.83 9.96
C LEU A 87 -10.93 -5.02 11.48
N PRO A 88 -11.58 -4.18 12.32
CA PRO A 88 -11.29 -4.11 13.76
C PRO A 88 -11.46 -5.45 14.48
N ASN A 89 -10.59 -5.70 15.44
CA ASN A 89 -10.65 -6.85 16.32
C ASN A 89 -11.85 -6.77 17.28
N LYS A 90 -12.67 -7.83 17.31
CA LYS A 90 -13.73 -8.06 18.31
C LYS A 90 -13.70 -9.47 18.90
N PHE A 91 -12.65 -10.25 18.60
CA PHE A 91 -12.54 -11.64 19.02
C PHE A 91 -11.29 -11.93 19.85
N TYR A 92 -10.12 -11.55 19.36
CA TYR A 92 -8.85 -11.80 20.06
C TYR A 92 -8.70 -10.88 21.26
N LYS A 93 -7.88 -11.30 22.24
CA LYS A 93 -7.69 -10.61 23.52
C LYS A 93 -7.23 -9.15 23.35
N ASN A 94 -6.38 -8.90 22.37
CA ASN A 94 -5.88 -7.58 22.01
C ASN A 94 -5.47 -7.53 20.53
N ASP A 95 -5.11 -6.35 20.04
CA ASP A 95 -4.73 -6.17 18.64
C ASP A 95 -3.37 -6.80 18.29
N ASP A 96 -2.49 -7.03 19.26
CA ASP A 96 -1.21 -7.69 19.01
C ASP A 96 -1.40 -9.17 18.71
N GLU A 97 -2.23 -9.88 19.49
CA GLU A 97 -2.60 -11.26 19.22
C GLU A 97 -3.30 -11.40 17.86
N TYR A 98 -4.22 -10.47 17.57
CA TYR A 98 -4.90 -10.43 16.29
C TYR A 98 -3.94 -10.21 15.12
N LEU A 99 -3.00 -9.28 15.25
CA LEU A 99 -1.99 -8.96 14.25
C LEU A 99 -1.06 -10.16 13.97
N GLU A 100 -0.64 -10.88 15.02
CA GLU A 100 0.15 -12.10 14.88
C GLU A 100 -0.63 -13.20 14.15
N LYS A 101 -1.92 -13.33 14.44
CA LYS A 101 -2.79 -14.28 13.75
C LYS A 101 -3.00 -13.94 12.28
N LEU A 102 -3.15 -12.66 11.97
CA LEU A 102 -3.18 -12.18 10.59
C LEU A 102 -1.87 -12.48 9.84
N SER A 103 -0.74 -12.36 10.52
CA SER A 103 0.56 -12.74 9.95
C SER A 103 0.60 -14.21 9.52
N ASP A 104 0.12 -15.12 10.37
CA ASP A 104 0.06 -16.56 10.07
C ASP A 104 -0.82 -16.84 8.84
N ILE A 105 -1.98 -16.18 8.76
CA ILE A 105 -2.93 -16.32 7.65
C ILE A 105 -2.35 -15.77 6.34
N MET A 106 -1.76 -14.57 6.38
CA MET A 106 -1.24 -13.93 5.18
C MET A 106 0.04 -14.59 4.65
N LYS A 107 0.82 -15.23 5.50
CA LYS A 107 1.99 -16.03 5.10
C LYS A 107 1.65 -17.05 4.03
N PHE A 108 0.53 -17.75 4.16
CA PHE A 108 0.06 -18.72 3.16
C PHE A 108 -0.12 -18.07 1.77
N GLU A 109 -0.81 -16.94 1.69
CA GLU A 109 -1.04 -16.24 0.41
C GLU A 109 0.28 -15.74 -0.20
N TYR A 110 1.17 -15.17 0.62
CA TYR A 110 2.45 -14.64 0.15
C TYR A 110 3.36 -15.75 -0.39
N GLU A 111 3.43 -16.89 0.31
CA GLU A 111 4.18 -18.06 -0.13
C GLU A 111 3.63 -18.60 -1.45
N LYS A 112 2.30 -18.78 -1.60
CA LYS A 112 1.68 -19.25 -2.84
C LYS A 112 2.02 -18.38 -4.04
N ILE A 113 1.96 -17.05 -3.88
CA ILE A 113 2.31 -16.11 -4.96
C ILE A 113 3.78 -16.28 -5.34
N THR A 114 4.69 -16.27 -4.38
CA THR A 114 6.14 -16.29 -4.67
C THR A 114 6.66 -17.64 -5.10
N GLU A 115 6.10 -18.74 -4.61
CA GLU A 115 6.37 -20.11 -5.07
C GLU A 115 5.96 -20.33 -6.54
N SER A 116 4.95 -19.61 -6.99
CA SER A 116 4.51 -19.66 -8.41
C SER A 116 5.50 -19.02 -9.39
N GLY A 117 6.56 -18.36 -8.89
CA GLY A 117 7.55 -17.64 -9.70
C GLY A 117 7.27 -16.13 -9.84
N LEU A 118 6.13 -15.65 -9.36
CA LEU A 118 5.78 -14.22 -9.38
C LEU A 118 6.45 -13.45 -8.23
N SER A 119 6.56 -12.15 -8.39
CA SER A 119 6.82 -11.24 -7.28
C SER A 119 5.52 -10.89 -6.54
N ILE A 120 5.65 -10.47 -5.27
CA ILE A 120 4.53 -9.95 -4.51
C ILE A 120 4.77 -8.49 -4.13
N GLN A 121 3.73 -7.66 -4.21
CA GLN A 121 3.72 -6.33 -3.62
C GLN A 121 2.82 -6.33 -2.40
N ILE A 122 3.38 -5.97 -1.25
CA ILE A 122 2.63 -5.83 0.00
C ILE A 122 2.19 -4.38 0.14
N ASP A 123 0.89 -4.15 0.23
CA ASP A 123 0.33 -2.82 0.42
C ASP A 123 0.30 -2.49 1.92
N CYS A 124 1.04 -1.45 2.31
CA CYS A 124 1.30 -1.05 3.69
C CYS A 124 0.81 0.38 4.00
N PRO A 125 -0.46 0.74 3.79
CA PRO A 125 -1.00 2.02 4.24
C PRO A 125 -1.04 2.14 5.76
N ASP A 126 -0.85 1.05 6.47
CA ASP A 126 -0.68 1.01 7.92
C ASP A 126 0.58 1.74 8.41
N LEU A 127 1.59 1.91 7.55
CA LEU A 127 2.82 2.64 7.87
C LEU A 127 2.69 4.17 7.63
N ALA A 128 1.70 4.62 6.86
CA ALA A 128 1.53 6.03 6.50
C ALA A 128 0.10 6.54 6.73
N LEU A 129 -0.88 6.18 5.87
CA LEU A 129 -2.28 6.61 5.96
C LEU A 129 -2.87 6.42 7.37
N SER A 130 -2.55 5.31 8.02
CA SER A 130 -3.12 5.00 9.34
C SER A 130 -2.76 6.02 10.40
N ARG A 131 -1.69 6.82 10.23
CA ARG A 131 -1.29 7.88 11.15
C ARG A 131 -2.41 8.88 11.40
N HIS A 132 -3.02 9.37 10.35
CA HIS A 132 -4.07 10.38 10.47
C HIS A 132 -5.50 9.85 10.28
N MET A 133 -5.66 8.54 10.09
CA MET A 133 -6.98 7.90 9.97
C MET A 133 -7.33 7.06 11.21
N ILE A 134 -6.46 6.15 11.61
CA ILE A 134 -6.69 5.21 12.71
C ILE A 134 -6.07 5.71 14.01
N TYR A 135 -4.84 6.22 13.95
CA TYR A 135 -4.00 6.60 15.07
C TYR A 135 -3.90 8.12 15.28
N LYS A 136 -4.92 8.87 14.86
CA LYS A 136 -4.92 10.34 14.89
C LYS A 136 -4.86 10.94 16.29
N GLU A 137 -5.26 10.18 17.33
CA GLU A 137 -5.33 10.65 18.71
C GLU A 137 -4.08 10.31 19.54
N ILE A 138 -3.15 9.49 19.03
CA ILE A 138 -1.91 9.16 19.75
C ILE A 138 -0.74 10.04 19.30
N SER A 139 0.34 10.04 20.06
CA SER A 139 1.55 10.78 19.69
C SER A 139 2.22 10.19 18.42
N GLU A 140 3.05 10.99 17.73
CA GLU A 140 3.85 10.48 16.61
C GLU A 140 4.78 9.37 17.07
N LYS A 141 5.38 9.49 18.25
CA LYS A 141 6.24 8.45 18.83
C LYS A 141 5.50 7.13 19.01
N ASP A 142 4.31 7.17 19.62
CA ASP A 142 3.51 5.94 19.85
C ASP A 142 3.06 5.32 18.51
N PHE A 143 2.76 6.16 17.51
CA PHE A 143 2.48 5.67 16.17
C PHE A 143 3.69 4.96 15.55
N LEU A 144 4.88 5.53 15.63
CA LEU A 144 6.11 4.92 15.10
C LEU A 144 6.46 3.61 15.81
N GLU A 145 6.21 3.50 17.12
CA GLU A 145 6.34 2.25 17.87
C GLU A 145 5.34 1.21 17.33
N ARG A 146 4.10 1.59 17.07
CA ARG A 146 3.09 0.71 16.47
C ARG A 146 3.46 0.28 15.05
N ALA A 147 3.90 1.21 14.21
CA ALA A 147 4.37 0.92 12.86
C ALA A 147 5.58 -0.02 12.86
N ASN A 148 6.49 0.13 13.82
CA ASN A 148 7.60 -0.83 13.99
C ASN A 148 7.11 -2.25 14.31
N LYS A 149 6.11 -2.39 15.18
CA LYS A 149 5.47 -3.69 15.47
C LYS A 149 4.83 -4.29 14.22
N HIS A 150 4.17 -3.46 13.38
CA HIS A 150 3.62 -3.93 12.10
C HIS A 150 4.70 -4.48 11.16
N VAL A 151 5.86 -3.82 11.07
CA VAL A 151 7.00 -4.30 10.27
C VAL A 151 7.57 -5.60 10.83
N GLU A 152 7.70 -5.73 12.14
CA GLU A 152 8.17 -6.97 12.79
C GLU A 152 7.25 -8.15 12.46
N VAL A 153 5.95 -7.94 12.57
CA VAL A 153 4.94 -8.97 12.26
C VAL A 153 4.88 -9.28 10.77
N LEU A 154 5.02 -8.29 9.90
CA LEU A 154 5.16 -8.51 8.46
C LEU A 154 6.39 -9.39 8.15
N ASN A 155 7.53 -9.17 8.82
CA ASN A 155 8.72 -9.99 8.64
C ASN A 155 8.49 -11.46 9.01
N ASN A 156 7.63 -11.74 9.99
CA ASN A 156 7.24 -13.12 10.32
C ASN A 156 6.47 -13.77 9.16
N SER A 157 5.55 -13.03 8.52
CA SER A 157 4.84 -13.51 7.32
C SER A 157 5.78 -13.76 6.14
N LEU A 158 6.87 -13.01 6.04
CA LEU A 158 7.85 -13.07 4.94
C LEU A 158 9.03 -14.00 5.22
N SER A 159 9.05 -14.70 6.36
CA SER A 159 10.23 -15.43 6.86
C SER A 159 10.78 -16.51 5.92
N ASN A 160 9.96 -17.07 5.05
CA ASN A 160 10.35 -18.12 4.09
C ASN A 160 10.49 -17.57 2.65
N ILE A 161 10.37 -16.27 2.43
CA ILE A 161 10.33 -15.65 1.11
C ILE A 161 11.63 -14.89 0.87
N ASP A 162 12.22 -15.10 -0.32
CA ASP A 162 13.36 -14.31 -0.76
C ASP A 162 12.95 -12.82 -0.90
N PRO A 163 13.60 -11.90 -0.16
CA PRO A 163 13.31 -10.48 -0.23
C PRO A 163 13.36 -9.88 -1.64
N SER A 164 14.15 -10.45 -2.56
CA SER A 164 14.23 -10.00 -3.95
C SER A 164 12.91 -10.10 -4.71
N LYS A 165 12.01 -10.99 -4.27
CA LYS A 165 10.66 -11.17 -4.82
C LYS A 165 9.60 -10.29 -4.16
N VAL A 166 9.97 -9.54 -3.12
CA VAL A 166 9.01 -8.74 -2.33
C VAL A 166 9.18 -7.27 -2.60
N ARG A 167 8.06 -6.61 -2.92
CA ARG A 167 7.90 -5.16 -3.02
C ARG A 167 6.99 -4.69 -1.88
N MET A 168 7.21 -3.50 -1.38
CA MET A 168 6.33 -2.81 -0.44
C MET A 168 5.78 -1.54 -1.09
N HIS A 169 4.48 -1.32 -0.97
CA HIS A 169 3.87 -0.04 -1.32
C HIS A 169 3.50 0.70 -0.04
N ILE A 170 4.10 1.88 0.15
CA ILE A 170 3.76 2.79 1.25
C ILE A 170 2.75 3.79 0.68
N CYS A 171 1.55 3.82 1.27
CA CYS A 171 0.42 4.59 0.76
C CYS A 171 -0.08 5.57 1.82
N TRP A 172 -0.25 6.83 1.42
CA TRP A 172 -0.83 7.89 2.26
C TRP A 172 -2.33 8.06 2.05
N GLY A 173 -2.90 7.34 1.07
CA GLY A 173 -4.32 7.36 0.76
C GLY A 173 -4.59 7.79 -0.67
N ASN A 174 -5.13 6.88 -1.47
CA ASN A 174 -5.38 7.10 -2.89
C ASN A 174 -6.72 7.84 -3.09
N TYR A 175 -6.75 9.13 -2.77
CA TYR A 175 -7.88 10.02 -3.02
C TYR A 175 -7.39 11.43 -3.32
N GLU A 176 -8.07 12.14 -4.20
CA GLU A 176 -7.80 13.55 -4.47
C GLU A 176 -8.31 14.40 -3.30
N GLY A 177 -7.40 14.79 -2.41
CA GLY A 177 -7.75 15.48 -1.18
C GLY A 177 -6.63 16.36 -0.63
N PRO A 178 -6.84 16.98 0.54
CA PRO A 178 -5.92 17.96 1.11
C PRO A 178 -4.56 17.37 1.53
N HIS A 179 -4.54 16.16 2.07
CA HIS A 179 -3.33 15.46 2.53
C HIS A 179 -2.45 16.29 3.49
N THR A 180 -3.09 17.13 4.34
CA THR A 180 -2.38 18.07 5.24
C THR A 180 -1.86 17.42 6.50
N HIS A 181 -2.29 16.19 6.79
CA HIS A 181 -1.91 15.41 7.97
C HIS A 181 -1.06 14.18 7.67
N ASP A 182 -0.57 14.06 6.44
CA ASP A 182 0.33 12.98 6.07
C ASP A 182 1.61 13.02 6.88
N ILE A 183 2.05 11.87 7.38
CA ILE A 183 3.36 11.75 8.02
C ILE A 183 4.44 11.81 6.93
N GLY A 184 5.52 12.56 7.18
CA GLY A 184 6.62 12.68 6.22
C GLY A 184 7.36 11.36 6.00
N LEU A 185 7.84 11.14 4.79
CA LEU A 185 8.63 9.97 4.42
C LEU A 185 9.89 9.83 5.30
N ASP A 186 10.52 10.95 5.68
CA ASP A 186 11.68 11.00 6.57
C ASP A 186 11.48 10.29 7.90
N LYS A 187 10.25 10.26 8.42
CA LYS A 187 9.89 9.62 9.67
C LYS A 187 9.73 8.11 9.56
N ILE A 188 9.30 7.61 8.40
CA ILE A 188 8.87 6.22 8.25
C ILE A 188 9.79 5.36 7.37
N ILE A 189 10.55 5.95 6.43
CA ILE A 189 11.34 5.15 5.49
C ILE A 189 12.43 4.32 6.16
N GLY A 190 13.09 4.87 7.19
CA GLY A 190 14.10 4.13 7.95
C GLY A 190 13.51 2.94 8.71
N LEU A 191 12.25 3.05 9.15
CA LEU A 191 11.51 1.96 9.75
C LEU A 191 11.10 0.94 8.68
N ALA A 192 10.60 1.37 7.55
CA ALA A 192 10.23 0.50 6.43
C ALA A 192 11.44 -0.32 5.92
N PHE A 193 12.66 0.24 5.94
CA PHE A 193 13.87 -0.49 5.56
C PHE A 193 14.22 -1.69 6.47
N LYS A 194 13.61 -1.82 7.64
CA LYS A 194 13.74 -3.01 8.49
C LYS A 194 12.92 -4.21 7.98
N ALA A 195 12.00 -3.98 7.04
CA ALA A 195 11.23 -5.05 6.42
C ALA A 195 12.10 -5.93 5.51
N ASN A 196 11.79 -7.23 5.47
CA ASN A 196 12.38 -8.21 4.57
C ASN A 196 11.87 -8.02 3.13
N VAL A 197 12.13 -6.84 2.58
CA VAL A 197 11.62 -6.35 1.30
C VAL A 197 12.79 -5.72 0.55
N SER A 198 12.85 -5.90 -0.77
CA SER A 198 13.93 -5.32 -1.59
C SER A 198 13.52 -4.05 -2.36
N LYS A 199 12.22 -3.81 -2.57
CA LYS A 199 11.74 -2.72 -3.42
C LYS A 199 10.63 -1.95 -2.71
N TYR A 200 10.71 -0.61 -2.72
CA TYR A 200 9.78 0.27 -2.00
C TYR A 200 9.13 1.24 -2.98
N LEU A 201 7.84 1.05 -3.25
CA LEU A 201 7.01 1.98 -4.00
C LEU A 201 6.53 3.08 -3.05
N ILE A 202 6.84 4.33 -3.38
CA ILE A 202 6.47 5.52 -2.62
C ILE A 202 5.79 6.53 -3.54
N GLU A 203 4.83 7.28 -3.02
CA GLU A 203 4.21 8.37 -3.74
C GLU A 203 5.21 9.52 -3.95
N SER A 204 5.28 10.10 -5.14
CA SER A 204 6.11 11.27 -5.43
C SER A 204 5.66 12.06 -6.67
N ALA A 205 4.61 11.65 -7.37
CA ALA A 205 4.07 12.39 -8.49
C ALA A 205 3.04 13.43 -8.06
N ASN A 206 2.32 13.20 -6.96
CA ASN A 206 1.36 14.17 -6.43
C ASN A 206 2.07 15.33 -5.69
N PRO A 207 1.43 16.51 -5.61
CA PRO A 207 2.08 17.73 -5.09
C PRO A 207 2.42 17.67 -3.59
N ARG A 208 1.84 16.73 -2.82
CA ARG A 208 2.12 16.58 -1.40
C ARG A 208 3.45 15.87 -1.14
N HIS A 209 3.82 14.93 -2.01
CA HIS A 209 4.99 14.07 -1.85
C HIS A 209 6.10 14.33 -2.88
N ALA A 210 5.87 15.24 -3.88
CA ALA A 210 6.80 15.52 -4.96
C ALA A 210 8.19 16.05 -4.51
N HIS A 211 8.30 16.57 -3.30
CA HIS A 211 9.55 17.07 -2.71
C HIS A 211 10.33 15.99 -1.95
N GLU A 212 9.74 14.83 -1.64
CA GLU A 212 10.30 13.85 -0.71
C GLU A 212 11.49 13.06 -1.27
N TRP A 213 11.87 13.25 -2.54
CA TRP A 213 13.15 12.77 -3.05
C TRP A 213 14.35 13.34 -2.24
N GLU A 214 14.21 14.56 -1.67
CA GLU A 214 15.21 15.21 -0.82
C GLU A 214 15.51 14.44 0.47
N VAL A 215 14.61 13.57 0.92
CA VAL A 215 14.80 12.68 2.08
C VAL A 215 16.05 11.81 1.90
N PHE A 216 16.31 11.37 0.66
CA PHE A 216 17.45 10.51 0.34
C PHE A 216 18.79 11.23 0.24
N GLU A 217 18.83 12.56 0.33
CA GLU A 217 20.08 13.30 0.55
C GLU A 217 20.68 12.97 1.93
N ASN A 218 19.82 12.70 2.92
CA ASN A 218 20.19 12.46 4.32
C ASN A 218 20.04 11.02 4.77
N ILE A 219 19.11 10.27 4.18
CA ILE A 219 18.84 8.87 4.50
C ILE A 219 19.34 7.98 3.38
N LYS A 220 20.41 7.23 3.64
CA LYS A 220 20.96 6.29 2.66
C LYS A 220 20.08 5.07 2.50
N VAL A 221 19.75 4.74 1.25
CA VAL A 221 19.09 3.48 0.90
C VAL A 221 20.09 2.32 1.09
N PRO A 222 19.75 1.26 1.82
CA PRO A 222 20.60 0.07 1.93
C PRO A 222 20.94 -0.51 0.55
N LYS A 223 22.14 -1.07 0.38
CA LYS A 223 22.65 -1.51 -0.93
C LYS A 223 21.80 -2.59 -1.61
N ASP A 224 21.10 -3.39 -0.82
CA ASP A 224 20.22 -4.47 -1.25
C ASP A 224 18.76 -4.00 -1.49
N LYS A 225 18.51 -2.69 -1.39
CA LYS A 225 17.18 -2.11 -1.51
C LYS A 225 17.08 -1.12 -2.66
N MET A 226 15.87 -0.99 -3.20
CA MET A 226 15.56 -0.15 -4.36
C MET A 226 14.33 0.71 -4.05
N ILE A 227 14.35 1.96 -4.48
CA ILE A 227 13.21 2.87 -4.43
C ILE A 227 12.49 2.88 -5.78
N ILE A 228 11.19 2.83 -5.74
CA ILE A 228 10.30 2.96 -6.90
C ILE A 228 9.46 4.22 -6.66
N PRO A 229 9.95 5.43 -7.02
CA PRO A 229 9.09 6.61 -6.93
C PRO A 229 7.92 6.51 -7.90
N GLY A 230 6.75 6.95 -7.48
CA GLY A 230 5.67 7.27 -8.38
C GLY A 230 6.07 8.45 -9.25
N VAL A 231 6.05 8.26 -10.55
CA VAL A 231 6.35 9.33 -11.53
C VAL A 231 5.13 9.68 -12.36
N ILE A 232 4.05 8.92 -12.18
CA ILE A 232 2.73 9.15 -12.75
C ILE A 232 1.73 9.21 -11.59
N GLU A 233 0.98 10.30 -11.53
CA GLU A 233 -0.05 10.54 -10.51
C GLU A 233 -1.29 9.70 -10.82
N SER A 234 -1.91 9.10 -9.77
CA SER A 234 -2.96 8.08 -9.91
C SER A 234 -4.38 8.57 -9.56
N THR A 235 -4.55 9.84 -9.14
CA THR A 235 -5.86 10.36 -8.70
C THR A 235 -6.46 11.42 -9.61
N SER A 236 -5.70 11.97 -10.55
CA SER A 236 -6.14 13.00 -11.47
C SER A 236 -6.23 12.54 -12.93
N ASN A 237 -7.08 13.20 -13.71
CA ASN A 237 -7.24 12.96 -15.15
C ASN A 237 -6.23 13.75 -16.02
N PHE A 238 -5.23 14.43 -15.43
CA PHE A 238 -4.15 15.00 -16.20
C PHE A 238 -3.22 13.92 -16.73
N ILE A 239 -2.97 13.91 -18.03
CA ILE A 239 -1.93 13.06 -18.63
C ILE A 239 -0.63 13.84 -18.52
N GLU A 240 0.35 13.28 -17.84
CA GLU A 240 1.65 13.92 -17.62
C GLU A 240 2.38 14.13 -18.94
N HIS A 241 2.97 15.33 -19.10
CA HIS A 241 3.92 15.55 -20.19
C HIS A 241 5.17 14.68 -19.96
N PRO A 242 5.72 14.00 -20.99
CA PRO A 242 6.91 13.15 -20.84
C PRO A 242 8.09 13.81 -20.13
N ASP A 243 8.31 15.14 -20.34
CA ASP A 243 9.36 15.87 -19.64
C ASP A 243 9.09 15.99 -18.13
N VAL A 244 7.84 16.02 -17.68
CA VAL A 244 7.51 16.03 -16.24
C VAL A 244 7.89 14.68 -15.63
N VAL A 245 7.55 13.57 -16.27
CA VAL A 245 7.96 12.22 -15.86
C VAL A 245 9.48 12.10 -15.80
N LYS A 246 10.17 12.56 -16.86
CA LYS A 246 11.64 12.62 -16.91
C LYS A 246 12.23 13.43 -15.77
N HIS A 247 11.69 14.61 -15.46
CA HIS A 247 12.21 15.46 -14.39
C HIS A 247 12.03 14.80 -13.01
N ARG A 248 10.92 14.11 -12.78
CA ARG A 248 10.69 13.33 -11.56
C ARG A 248 11.75 12.23 -11.41
N ILE A 249 12.01 11.44 -12.46
CA ILE A 249 13.06 10.41 -12.45
C ILE A 249 14.43 11.02 -12.19
N LEU A 250 14.76 12.13 -12.87
CA LEU A 250 16.05 12.82 -12.72
C LEU A 250 16.25 13.39 -11.30
N ALA A 251 15.19 13.79 -10.59
CA ALA A 251 15.31 14.22 -9.19
C ALA A 251 15.85 13.08 -8.32
N PHE A 252 15.26 11.89 -8.40
CA PHE A 252 15.74 10.72 -7.66
C PHE A 252 17.13 10.24 -8.11
N SER A 253 17.46 10.34 -9.37
CA SER A 253 18.79 9.93 -9.88
C SER A 253 19.96 10.80 -9.37
N ARG A 254 19.68 11.94 -8.74
CA ARG A 254 20.71 12.77 -8.08
C ARG A 254 21.13 12.23 -6.72
N VAL A 255 20.26 11.44 -6.10
CA VAL A 255 20.39 10.99 -4.69
C VAL A 255 20.45 9.47 -4.55
N LEU A 256 20.13 8.71 -5.62
CA LEU A 256 20.15 7.26 -5.66
C LEU A 256 21.10 6.73 -6.73
N GLU A 257 21.70 5.57 -6.46
CA GLU A 257 22.47 4.86 -7.48
C GLU A 257 21.51 4.28 -8.56
N PRO A 258 21.97 4.17 -9.83
CA PRO A 258 21.11 3.67 -10.91
C PRO A 258 20.49 2.30 -10.68
N ASN A 259 21.16 1.41 -9.96
CA ASN A 259 20.67 0.08 -9.58
C ASN A 259 19.73 0.09 -8.37
N GLN A 260 19.51 1.25 -7.75
CA GLN A 260 18.58 1.44 -6.64
C GLN A 260 17.34 2.24 -7.04
N LEU A 261 17.16 2.53 -8.33
CA LEU A 261 16.06 3.33 -8.85
C LEU A 261 15.25 2.55 -9.89
N MET A 262 13.93 2.55 -9.72
CA MET A 262 12.95 2.08 -10.71
C MET A 262 11.83 3.15 -10.78
N ALA A 263 11.03 3.17 -11.82
CA ALA A 263 9.87 4.07 -11.91
C ALA A 263 8.55 3.30 -11.76
N GLY A 264 7.55 3.95 -11.18
CA GLY A 264 6.20 3.42 -10.99
C GLY A 264 5.13 4.49 -11.07
N THR A 265 3.90 4.14 -10.74
CA THR A 265 2.80 5.07 -10.47
C THR A 265 2.73 5.35 -8.97
N ASP A 266 2.13 6.47 -8.54
CA ASP A 266 1.99 6.78 -7.10
C ASP A 266 1.26 5.67 -6.36
N CYS A 267 0.14 5.22 -6.92
CA CYS A 267 -0.70 4.13 -6.39
C CYS A 267 -1.37 3.40 -7.57
N GLY A 268 -2.35 2.54 -7.31
CA GLY A 268 -3.27 2.07 -8.34
C GLY A 268 -4.25 3.17 -8.76
N PHE A 269 -4.72 3.15 -10.00
CA PHE A 269 -5.67 4.15 -10.53
C PHE A 269 -7.09 3.99 -9.96
N SER A 270 -7.38 2.89 -9.31
CA SER A 270 -8.65 2.66 -8.60
C SER A 270 -8.40 1.73 -7.41
N THR A 271 -8.56 2.24 -6.20
CA THR A 271 -8.38 1.46 -4.97
C THR A 271 -9.57 0.54 -4.69
N PHE A 272 -10.78 0.94 -5.10
CA PHE A 272 -12.01 0.19 -4.88
C PHE A 272 -12.82 0.14 -6.17
N ALA A 273 -13.34 -1.04 -6.50
CA ALA A 273 -14.21 -1.21 -7.67
C ALA A 273 -15.40 -0.24 -7.64
N GLY A 274 -15.57 0.52 -8.71
CA GLY A 274 -16.63 1.53 -8.84
C GLY A 274 -16.33 2.89 -8.17
N TYR A 275 -15.10 3.08 -7.62
CA TYR A 275 -14.68 4.33 -6.96
C TYR A 275 -13.39 4.90 -7.58
N GLY A 276 -13.17 4.71 -8.85
CA GLY A 276 -12.08 5.33 -9.59
C GLY A 276 -12.47 6.71 -10.08
N ASN A 277 -11.63 7.73 -9.86
CA ASN A 277 -11.84 9.09 -10.41
C ASN A 277 -11.16 9.27 -11.76
N VAL A 278 -10.24 8.36 -12.14
CA VAL A 278 -9.53 8.41 -13.40
C VAL A 278 -10.21 7.51 -14.42
N ASP A 279 -10.55 8.07 -15.57
CA ASP A 279 -11.15 7.34 -16.67
C ASP A 279 -10.20 6.27 -17.23
N GLU A 280 -10.74 5.12 -17.63
CA GLU A 280 -9.93 3.96 -18.08
C GLU A 280 -9.07 4.30 -19.29
N ASP A 281 -9.60 5.01 -20.27
CA ASP A 281 -8.85 5.39 -21.48
C ASP A 281 -7.71 6.37 -21.13
N ILE A 282 -7.93 7.23 -20.11
CA ILE A 282 -6.90 8.14 -19.59
C ILE A 282 -5.79 7.32 -18.88
N VAL A 283 -6.14 6.29 -18.12
CA VAL A 283 -5.15 5.41 -17.46
C VAL A 283 -4.20 4.80 -18.50
N TYR A 284 -4.75 4.21 -19.56
CA TYR A 284 -3.90 3.64 -20.62
C TYR A 284 -3.01 4.71 -21.26
N LYS A 285 -3.55 5.90 -21.50
CA LYS A 285 -2.78 7.00 -22.11
C LYS A 285 -1.69 7.56 -21.21
N LYS A 286 -1.88 7.53 -19.89
CA LYS A 286 -0.84 7.89 -18.91
C LYS A 286 0.32 6.88 -18.91
N LEU A 287 0.05 5.61 -19.22
CA LEU A 287 1.03 4.52 -19.20
C LEU A 287 1.80 4.35 -20.53
N GLU A 288 1.27 4.90 -21.64
CA GLU A 288 1.97 4.99 -22.92
C GLU A 288 3.13 6.00 -22.90
#